data_2716dc614971a4f63026b4367d7962e2
#
_entry.id   2716dc614971a4f63026b4367d7962e2
#
_cell.length_a   1.000
_cell.length_b   1.000
_cell.length_c   1.000
_cell.angle_alpha   90.00
_cell.angle_beta   90.00
_cell.angle_gamma   90.00
#
_symmetry.space_group_name_H-M   'P 1'
#
loop_
_entity.id
_entity.type
_entity.pdbx_description
1 polymer ?
#
loop_
_entity_poly.entity_id
_entity_poly.type
_entity_poly.pdbx_seq_one_letter_code
_entity_poly.pdbx_strand_id
1 'polypeptide(L)'
;NPNTAAQQAQRGKMSAAVKFAQSILAGVLIPFVSPFQKKMSGYNWFIKQNIGKITAKSNAVDLRFTSGTLALPTGEATGSSGAMSLTVNFENVANTADGEKMVVGVIWYDVNGGDAYYKTVEAEAGVTSKTIEIGDVSAMAEPVYHAFVALTKTGLACQDVSNNVRI
;
A
#
# COMPACT_ATOMS: atom_id res chain seq x y z
N ASN A 1 -9.25 -31.35 -20.88
CA ASN A 1 -9.08 -30.07 -20.20
C ASN A 1 -8.78 -30.34 -18.72
N PRO A 2 -7.52 -30.20 -18.29
CA PRO A 2 -7.18 -30.48 -16.91
C PRO A 2 -7.85 -29.46 -15.98
N ASN A 3 -8.78 -29.91 -15.19
CA ASN A 3 -9.54 -29.14 -14.23
C ASN A 3 -9.41 -29.76 -12.83
N THR A 4 -8.16 -30.00 -12.42
CA THR A 4 -7.87 -30.59 -11.11
C THR A 4 -8.12 -29.58 -9.98
N ALA A 5 -8.39 -30.08 -8.77
CA ALA A 5 -8.56 -29.22 -7.59
C ALA A 5 -7.36 -28.28 -7.37
N ALA A 6 -6.13 -28.75 -7.61
CA ALA A 6 -4.92 -27.94 -7.51
C ALA A 6 -4.90 -26.79 -8.52
N GLN A 7 -5.33 -27.02 -9.76
CA GLN A 7 -5.41 -25.99 -10.79
C GLN A 7 -6.51 -24.97 -10.49
N GLN A 8 -7.65 -25.41 -9.97
CA GLN A 8 -8.72 -24.51 -9.53
C GLN A 8 -8.26 -23.64 -8.37
N ALA A 9 -7.56 -24.22 -7.38
CA ALA A 9 -6.99 -23.46 -6.26
C ALA A 9 -5.98 -22.41 -6.74
N GLN A 10 -5.11 -22.76 -7.70
CA GLN A 10 -4.13 -21.81 -8.25
C GLN A 10 -4.79 -20.68 -9.04
N ARG A 11 -5.82 -20.98 -9.82
CA ARG A 11 -6.62 -19.95 -10.51
C ARG A 11 -7.33 -19.03 -9.52
N GLY A 12 -7.88 -19.59 -8.43
CA GLY A 12 -8.50 -18.82 -7.36
C GLY A 12 -7.53 -17.85 -6.69
N LYS A 13 -6.31 -18.29 -6.37
CA LYS A 13 -5.24 -17.43 -5.84
C LYS A 13 -4.89 -16.30 -6.80
N MET A 14 -4.68 -16.62 -8.07
CA MET A 14 -4.35 -15.62 -9.08
C MET A 14 -5.47 -14.60 -9.23
N SER A 15 -6.72 -15.05 -9.32
CA SER A 15 -7.88 -14.15 -9.43
C SER A 15 -7.99 -13.20 -8.22
N ALA A 16 -7.81 -13.70 -7.01
CA ALA A 16 -7.82 -12.89 -5.79
C ALA A 16 -6.67 -11.87 -5.77
N ALA A 17 -5.45 -12.29 -6.11
CA ALA A 17 -4.29 -11.40 -6.17
C ALA A 17 -4.44 -10.31 -7.24
N VAL A 18 -4.99 -10.65 -8.41
CA VAL A 18 -5.31 -9.71 -9.50
C VAL A 18 -6.32 -8.67 -9.03
N LYS A 19 -7.43 -9.10 -8.45
CA LYS A 19 -8.47 -8.20 -7.96
C LYS A 19 -7.94 -7.26 -6.89
N PHE A 20 -7.17 -7.78 -5.95
CA PHE A 20 -6.53 -6.99 -4.90
C PHE A 20 -5.55 -5.95 -5.50
N ALA A 21 -4.68 -6.36 -6.44
CA ALA A 21 -3.76 -5.45 -7.11
C ALA A 21 -4.49 -4.34 -7.89
N GLN A 22 -5.62 -4.67 -8.52
CA GLN A 22 -6.42 -3.71 -9.26
C GLN A 22 -7.01 -2.63 -8.34
N SER A 23 -7.41 -2.97 -7.11
CA SER A 23 -7.99 -2.01 -6.16
C SER A 23 -7.00 -0.91 -5.73
N ILE A 24 -5.69 -1.17 -5.78
CA ILE A 24 -4.64 -0.21 -5.41
C ILE A 24 -3.80 0.26 -6.61
N LEU A 25 -4.16 -0.14 -7.83
CA LEU A 25 -3.34 0.07 -9.02
C LEU A 25 -3.06 1.55 -9.28
N ALA A 26 -4.11 2.36 -9.37
CA ALA A 26 -4.02 3.76 -9.77
C ALA A 26 -3.35 4.65 -8.70
N GLY A 27 -3.60 4.37 -7.43
CA GLY A 27 -3.17 5.24 -6.34
C GLY A 27 -1.90 4.79 -5.61
N VAL A 28 -1.46 3.55 -5.82
CA VAL A 28 -0.25 3.03 -5.15
C VAL A 28 0.73 2.44 -6.16
N LEU A 29 0.31 1.43 -6.95
CA LEU A 29 1.25 0.68 -7.76
C LEU A 29 1.81 1.48 -8.94
N ILE A 30 0.98 2.27 -9.62
CA ILE A 30 1.45 3.12 -10.71
C ILE A 30 2.36 4.24 -10.20
N PRO A 31 1.94 5.10 -9.23
CA PRO A 31 2.75 6.24 -8.84
C PRO A 31 3.99 5.89 -7.99
N PHE A 32 3.92 4.87 -7.14
CA PHE A 32 4.95 4.64 -6.12
C PHE A 32 5.72 3.32 -6.28
N VAL A 33 5.35 2.47 -7.23
CA VAL A 33 6.05 1.19 -7.46
C VAL A 33 6.59 1.12 -8.88
N SER A 34 5.77 1.40 -9.89
CA SER A 34 6.18 1.31 -11.30
C SER A 34 7.43 2.11 -11.65
N PRO A 35 7.67 3.33 -11.11
CA PRO A 35 8.87 4.10 -11.44
C PRO A 35 10.18 3.40 -11.11
N PHE A 36 10.18 2.50 -10.14
CA PHE A 36 11.36 1.76 -9.66
C PHE A 36 11.55 0.40 -10.35
N GLN A 37 10.64 0.00 -11.24
CA GLN A 37 10.67 -1.31 -11.90
C GLN A 37 11.20 -1.17 -13.34
N LYS A 38 12.37 -1.79 -13.63
CA LYS A 38 13.02 -1.69 -14.95
C LYS A 38 12.48 -2.68 -15.99
N LYS A 39 11.94 -3.82 -15.57
CA LYS A 39 11.57 -4.93 -16.47
C LYS A 39 10.14 -5.42 -16.30
N MET A 40 9.36 -4.80 -15.43
CA MET A 40 7.97 -5.17 -15.17
C MET A 40 7.18 -3.95 -14.69
N SER A 41 5.86 -4.01 -14.80
CA SER A 41 4.99 -3.00 -14.18
C SER A 41 4.93 -3.17 -12.66
N GLY A 42 4.55 -2.11 -11.93
CA GLY A 42 4.27 -2.19 -10.49
C GLY A 42 3.20 -3.24 -10.17
N TYR A 43 2.22 -3.41 -11.05
CA TYR A 43 1.22 -4.47 -10.96
C TYR A 43 1.85 -5.88 -10.96
N ASN A 44 2.68 -6.19 -11.95
CA ASN A 44 3.34 -7.50 -12.03
C ASN A 44 4.31 -7.70 -10.87
N TRP A 45 4.99 -6.65 -10.44
CA TRP A 45 5.84 -6.68 -9.25
C TRP A 45 5.04 -7.05 -8.00
N PHE A 46 3.88 -6.40 -7.77
CA PHE A 46 3.02 -6.69 -6.63
C PHE A 46 2.56 -8.15 -6.63
N ILE A 47 2.06 -8.65 -7.76
CA ILE A 47 1.65 -10.05 -7.90
C ILE A 47 2.81 -10.99 -7.56
N LYS A 48 3.99 -10.74 -8.13
CA LYS A 48 5.19 -11.56 -7.88
C LYS A 48 5.56 -11.60 -6.39
N GLN A 49 5.49 -10.46 -5.69
CA GLN A 49 5.85 -10.38 -4.27
C GLN A 49 4.84 -11.07 -3.35
N ASN A 50 3.57 -11.12 -3.73
CA ASN A 50 2.49 -11.43 -2.80
C ASN A 50 1.62 -12.64 -3.17
N ILE A 51 1.75 -13.20 -4.39
CA ILE A 51 0.89 -14.31 -4.85
C ILE A 51 0.91 -15.53 -3.90
N GLY A 52 2.04 -15.79 -3.24
CA GLY A 52 2.17 -16.87 -2.26
C GLY A 52 1.47 -16.60 -0.92
N LYS A 53 1.13 -15.33 -0.66
CA LYS A 53 0.53 -14.87 0.60
C LYS A 53 -0.97 -14.63 0.47
N ILE A 54 -1.46 -14.38 -0.75
CA ILE A 54 -2.89 -14.15 -1.04
C ILE A 54 -3.54 -15.47 -1.45
N THR A 55 -4.70 -15.77 -0.86
CA THR A 55 -5.54 -16.93 -1.23
C THR A 55 -6.87 -16.45 -1.80
N ALA A 56 -7.68 -17.37 -2.33
CA ALA A 56 -9.02 -17.05 -2.84
C ALA A 56 -9.97 -16.45 -1.79
N LYS A 57 -9.68 -16.65 -0.50
CA LYS A 57 -10.54 -16.24 0.62
C LYS A 57 -9.84 -15.36 1.66
N SER A 58 -8.53 -15.16 1.55
CA SER A 58 -7.78 -14.39 2.52
C SER A 58 -6.57 -13.69 1.92
N ASN A 59 -6.24 -12.54 2.49
CA ASN A 59 -5.01 -11.80 2.24
C ASN A 59 -4.06 -11.98 3.43
N ALA A 60 -2.76 -12.00 3.20
CA ALA A 60 -1.80 -12.07 4.29
C ALA A 60 -1.68 -10.72 5.00
N VAL A 61 -1.24 -10.74 6.26
CA VAL A 61 -1.02 -9.53 7.06
C VAL A 61 0.30 -8.80 6.71
N ASP A 62 1.22 -9.47 6.04
CA ASP A 62 2.58 -9.01 5.73
C ASP A 62 2.77 -8.75 4.23
N LEU A 63 1.76 -8.27 3.54
CA LEU A 63 1.83 -7.94 2.11
C LEU A 63 2.84 -6.82 1.86
N ARG A 64 3.56 -6.94 0.75
CA ARG A 64 4.52 -5.94 0.28
C ARG A 64 3.89 -5.05 -0.77
N PHE A 65 3.68 -3.78 -0.45
CA PHE A 65 3.07 -2.79 -1.33
C PHE A 65 4.10 -1.90 -2.00
N THR A 66 5.15 -1.52 -1.27
CA THR A 66 6.20 -0.63 -1.74
C THR A 66 7.58 -1.18 -1.40
N SER A 67 8.60 -0.71 -2.10
CA SER A 67 9.98 -1.07 -1.83
C SER A 67 10.90 0.04 -2.33
N GLY A 68 11.66 0.62 -1.41
CA GLY A 68 12.60 1.69 -1.71
C GLY A 68 13.60 1.91 -0.58
N THR A 69 14.24 3.06 -0.54
CA THR A 69 15.37 3.36 0.34
C THR A 69 15.09 4.39 1.43
N LEU A 70 13.95 5.09 1.38
CA LEU A 70 13.56 6.02 2.44
C LEU A 70 13.43 5.30 3.78
N ALA A 71 13.72 6.03 4.86
CA ALA A 71 13.53 5.55 6.22
C ALA A 71 12.11 5.02 6.43
N LEU A 72 12.00 3.92 7.18
CA LEU A 72 10.70 3.31 7.49
C LEU A 72 9.88 4.26 8.36
N PRO A 73 8.63 4.53 8.00
CA PRO A 73 7.72 5.24 8.88
C PRO A 73 7.34 4.36 10.08
N THR A 74 6.86 5.00 11.12
CA THR A 74 6.16 4.32 12.22
C THR A 74 4.73 4.83 12.27
N GLY A 75 3.84 4.14 12.97
CA GLY A 75 2.48 4.61 13.07
C GLY A 75 1.63 3.85 14.05
N GLU A 76 0.43 4.36 14.24
CA GLU A 76 -0.59 3.76 15.09
C GLU A 76 -1.98 3.96 14.49
N ALA A 77 -2.85 2.99 14.74
CA ALA A 77 -4.27 3.07 14.41
C ALA A 77 -5.04 3.48 15.67
N THR A 78 -5.85 4.53 15.55
CA THR A 78 -6.64 5.08 16.66
C THR A 78 -8.10 5.30 16.26
N GLY A 79 -8.99 5.27 17.22
CA GLY A 79 -10.43 5.46 17.01
C GLY A 79 -11.23 4.19 17.20
N SER A 80 -12.48 4.21 16.75
CA SER A 80 -13.38 3.06 16.72
C SER A 80 -13.52 2.49 15.31
N SER A 81 -14.09 1.29 15.18
CA SER A 81 -14.31 0.69 13.86
C SER A 81 -15.19 1.53 12.92
N GLY A 82 -16.08 2.39 13.47
CA GLY A 82 -16.90 3.32 12.68
C GLY A 82 -16.18 4.63 12.31
N ALA A 83 -15.06 4.95 12.97
CA ALA A 83 -14.30 6.21 12.74
C ALA A 83 -12.83 5.99 13.05
N MET A 84 -12.12 5.31 12.14
CA MET A 84 -10.71 4.97 12.28
C MET A 84 -9.81 6.03 11.67
N SER A 85 -8.70 6.32 12.37
CA SER A 85 -7.62 7.19 11.89
C SER A 85 -6.28 6.50 12.03
N LEU A 86 -5.38 6.78 11.10
CA LEU A 86 -4.00 6.28 11.11
C LEU A 86 -3.05 7.46 11.25
N THR A 87 -2.26 7.47 12.33
CA THR A 87 -1.21 8.46 12.52
C THR A 87 0.11 7.86 12.07
N VAL A 88 0.78 8.52 11.16
CA VAL A 88 2.06 8.08 10.57
C VAL A 88 3.14 9.11 10.89
N ASN A 89 4.22 8.65 11.52
CA ASN A 89 5.41 9.44 11.83
C ASN A 89 6.54 9.06 10.87
N PHE A 90 7.26 10.05 10.33
CA PHE A 90 8.26 9.84 9.29
C PHE A 90 9.34 10.90 9.31
N GLU A 91 10.47 10.60 8.67
CA GLU A 91 11.52 11.58 8.39
C GLU A 91 11.13 12.37 7.12
N ASN A 92 11.07 13.69 7.24
CA ASN A 92 10.79 14.58 6.11
C ASN A 92 12.11 15.03 5.49
N VAL A 93 12.46 14.45 4.33
CA VAL A 93 13.70 14.72 3.60
C VAL A 93 13.50 15.61 2.38
N ALA A 94 12.29 16.11 2.16
CA ALA A 94 11.98 16.91 0.98
C ALA A 94 12.69 18.26 1.00
N ASN A 95 13.41 18.57 -0.07
CA ASN A 95 13.94 19.90 -0.33
C ASN A 95 12.92 20.73 -1.12
N THR A 96 12.20 21.57 -0.40
CA THR A 96 11.13 22.41 -0.98
C THR A 96 11.64 23.43 -1.99
N ALA A 97 12.91 23.86 -1.89
CA ALA A 97 13.54 24.74 -2.89
C ALA A 97 13.67 24.08 -4.27
N ASP A 98 13.76 22.73 -4.29
CA ASP A 98 13.79 21.93 -5.51
C ASP A 98 12.39 21.46 -5.97
N GLY A 99 11.34 21.89 -5.29
CA GLY A 99 9.97 21.48 -5.59
C GLY A 99 9.64 20.06 -5.14
N GLU A 100 10.40 19.53 -4.19
CA GLU A 100 10.15 18.21 -3.60
C GLU A 100 9.07 18.27 -2.52
N LYS A 101 8.36 17.16 -2.37
CA LYS A 101 7.33 16.96 -1.36
C LYS A 101 7.39 15.54 -0.82
N MET A 102 7.06 15.39 0.45
CA MET A 102 6.76 14.08 1.01
C MET A 102 5.29 13.75 0.80
N VAL A 103 5.03 12.51 0.43
CA VAL A 103 3.67 11.94 0.39
C VAL A 103 3.61 10.82 1.41
N VAL A 104 2.61 10.86 2.26
CA VAL A 104 2.31 9.79 3.22
C VAL A 104 1.17 8.98 2.65
N GLY A 105 1.39 7.68 2.50
CA GLY A 105 0.39 6.73 2.02
C GLY A 105 -0.01 5.73 3.11
N VAL A 106 -1.29 5.45 3.18
CA VAL A 106 -1.85 4.38 4.01
C VAL A 106 -2.68 3.44 3.15
N ILE A 107 -2.64 2.16 3.49
CA ILE A 107 -3.36 1.09 2.81
C ILE A 107 -4.03 0.24 3.89
N TRP A 108 -5.29 -0.11 3.69
CA TRP A 108 -6.00 -0.99 4.61
C TRP A 108 -6.88 -1.99 3.87
N TYR A 109 -7.08 -3.13 4.47
CA TYR A 109 -7.84 -4.23 3.90
C TYR A 109 -8.26 -5.23 5.00
N ASP A 110 -9.23 -6.07 4.68
CA ASP A 110 -9.57 -7.21 5.54
C ASP A 110 -8.69 -8.42 5.20
N VAL A 111 -8.06 -9.02 6.20
CA VAL A 111 -7.29 -10.26 6.03
C VAL A 111 -8.14 -11.39 5.44
N ASN A 112 -9.43 -11.43 5.74
CA ASN A 112 -10.34 -12.45 5.26
C ASN A 112 -10.68 -12.34 3.76
N GLY A 113 -10.14 -11.36 3.06
CA GLY A 113 -10.30 -11.18 1.62
C GLY A 113 -11.02 -9.89 1.25
N GLY A 114 -11.16 -9.64 -0.03
CA GLY A 114 -11.78 -8.44 -0.57
C GLY A 114 -10.80 -7.49 -1.23
N ASP A 115 -11.25 -6.25 -1.41
CA ASP A 115 -10.45 -5.18 -2.00
C ASP A 115 -9.57 -4.51 -0.93
N ALA A 116 -8.47 -3.92 -1.37
CA ALA A 116 -7.71 -2.98 -0.56
C ALA A 116 -8.18 -1.55 -0.84
N TYR A 117 -8.03 -0.73 0.17
CA TYR A 117 -8.30 0.70 0.13
C TYR A 117 -7.01 1.45 0.40
N TYR A 118 -6.92 2.66 -0.09
CA TYR A 118 -5.74 3.49 0.14
C TYR A 118 -6.12 4.97 0.25
N LYS A 119 -5.27 5.72 0.92
CA LYS A 119 -5.30 7.18 0.94
C LYS A 119 -3.88 7.72 0.96
N THR A 120 -3.65 8.77 0.19
CA THR A 120 -2.35 9.46 0.16
C THR A 120 -2.56 10.94 0.45
N VAL A 121 -1.68 11.52 1.23
CA VAL A 121 -1.69 12.94 1.56
C VAL A 121 -0.29 13.53 1.42
N GLU A 122 -0.20 14.75 0.92
CA GLU A 122 1.05 15.48 0.91
C GLU A 122 1.36 16.02 2.32
N ALA A 123 2.62 15.95 2.71
CA ALA A 123 3.12 16.56 3.93
C ALA A 123 3.81 17.87 3.59
N GLU A 124 3.47 18.91 4.35
CA GLU A 124 4.10 20.21 4.27
C GLU A 124 5.57 20.16 4.72
N ALA A 125 6.34 21.17 4.36
CA ALA A 125 7.75 21.27 4.74
C ALA A 125 7.92 21.22 6.27
N GLY A 126 8.85 20.39 6.72
CA GLY A 126 9.17 20.21 8.13
C GLY A 126 8.16 19.40 8.94
N VAL A 127 7.04 19.01 8.36
CA VAL A 127 6.07 18.12 9.02
C VAL A 127 6.61 16.70 9.04
N THR A 128 6.62 16.07 10.22
CA THR A 128 7.14 14.71 10.45
C THR A 128 6.06 13.74 10.94
N SER A 129 4.79 14.18 10.99
CA SER A 129 3.65 13.34 11.38
C SER A 129 2.40 13.78 10.63
N LYS A 130 1.60 12.81 10.18
CA LYS A 130 0.28 13.04 9.58
C LYS A 130 -0.72 12.05 10.15
N THR A 131 -1.89 12.58 10.54
CA THR A 131 -3.05 11.76 10.87
C THR A 131 -4.00 11.73 9.68
N ILE A 132 -4.34 10.54 9.25
CA ILE A 132 -5.17 10.28 8.06
C ILE A 132 -6.45 9.58 8.52
N GLU A 133 -7.57 10.24 8.38
CA GLU A 133 -8.88 9.63 8.63
C GLU A 133 -9.22 8.67 7.49
N ILE A 134 -9.42 7.40 7.81
CA ILE A 134 -9.82 6.38 6.85
C ILE A 134 -11.31 6.02 6.94
N GLY A 135 -11.95 6.43 8.03
CA GLY A 135 -13.39 6.33 8.22
C GLY A 135 -13.84 4.98 8.77
N ASP A 136 -14.97 4.50 8.28
CA ASP A 136 -15.64 3.30 8.77
C ASP A 136 -14.98 2.02 8.22
N VAL A 137 -14.51 1.17 9.11
CA VAL A 137 -13.96 -0.17 8.83
C VAL A 137 -14.76 -1.28 9.54
N SER A 138 -15.95 -0.97 10.03
CA SER A 138 -16.78 -1.91 10.80
C SER A 138 -17.25 -3.12 9.99
N ALA A 139 -17.28 -3.01 8.66
CA ALA A 139 -17.56 -4.12 7.76
C ALA A 139 -16.38 -5.10 7.59
N MET A 140 -15.18 -4.75 8.07
CA MET A 140 -14.02 -5.61 8.06
C MET A 140 -13.96 -6.44 9.35
N ALA A 141 -13.88 -7.77 9.20
CA ALA A 141 -13.79 -8.66 10.35
C ALA A 141 -12.39 -8.60 11.01
N GLU A 142 -11.36 -8.43 10.21
CA GLU A 142 -9.96 -8.41 10.66
C GLU A 142 -9.16 -7.39 9.84
N PRO A 143 -9.33 -6.08 10.09
CA PRO A 143 -8.66 -5.03 9.34
C PRO A 143 -7.16 -5.01 9.63
N VAL A 144 -6.37 -4.80 8.57
CA VAL A 144 -4.92 -4.64 8.62
C VAL A 144 -4.56 -3.30 7.99
N TYR A 145 -3.63 -2.60 8.59
CA TYR A 145 -3.20 -1.27 8.20
C TYR A 145 -1.72 -1.26 7.86
N HIS A 146 -1.36 -0.59 6.78
CA HIS A 146 0.02 -0.35 6.38
C HIS A 146 0.25 1.12 6.08
N ALA A 147 1.46 1.60 6.33
CA ALA A 147 1.90 2.92 5.93
C ALA A 147 3.18 2.85 5.10
N PHE A 148 3.35 3.84 4.24
CA PHE A 148 4.59 4.13 3.53
C PHE A 148 4.75 5.64 3.32
N VAL A 149 5.96 6.06 3.01
CA VAL A 149 6.24 7.45 2.61
C VAL A 149 6.96 7.47 1.27
N ALA A 150 6.75 8.52 0.52
CA ALA A 150 7.36 8.71 -0.79
C ALA A 150 7.86 10.14 -0.96
N LEU A 151 8.99 10.28 -1.64
CA LEU A 151 9.53 11.55 -2.07
C LEU A 151 9.10 11.80 -3.53
N THR A 152 8.38 12.87 -3.75
CA THR A 152 7.88 13.27 -5.07
C THR A 152 8.44 14.64 -5.46
N LYS A 153 8.47 14.91 -6.77
CA LYS A 153 8.87 16.19 -7.31
C LYS A 153 7.89 16.59 -8.41
N THR A 154 7.46 17.84 -8.40
CA THR A 154 6.46 18.34 -9.35
C THR A 154 6.90 18.08 -10.80
N GLY A 155 6.02 17.45 -11.58
CA GLY A 155 6.25 17.13 -13.00
C GLY A 155 7.17 15.92 -13.26
N LEU A 156 7.61 15.22 -12.21
CA LEU A 156 8.46 14.04 -12.31
C LEU A 156 7.80 12.81 -11.69
N ALA A 157 8.29 11.63 -12.04
CA ALA A 157 7.93 10.41 -11.35
C ALA A 157 8.40 10.45 -9.88
N CYS A 158 7.83 9.58 -9.05
CA CYS A 158 8.27 9.41 -7.67
C CYS A 158 9.80 9.18 -7.62
N GLN A 159 10.49 9.92 -6.77
CA GLN A 159 11.96 9.93 -6.69
C GLN A 159 12.48 8.81 -5.80
N ASP A 160 11.79 8.56 -4.69
CA ASP A 160 12.08 7.46 -3.78
C ASP A 160 10.83 7.11 -2.97
N VAL A 161 10.83 5.94 -2.35
CA VAL A 161 9.75 5.44 -1.50
C VAL A 161 10.34 4.61 -0.36
N SER A 162 9.66 4.54 0.78
CA SER A 162 10.00 3.58 1.83
C SER A 162 9.45 2.18 1.50
N ASN A 163 9.96 1.16 2.17
CA ASN A 163 9.18 -0.06 2.31
C ASN A 163 7.90 0.26 3.11
N ASN A 164 6.81 -0.46 2.84
CA ASN A 164 5.64 -0.33 3.69
C ASN A 164 5.87 -1.04 5.04
N VAL A 165 5.29 -0.49 6.07
CA VAL A 165 5.26 -1.08 7.42
C VAL A 165 3.82 -1.36 7.82
N ARG A 166 3.62 -2.42 8.59
CA ARG A 166 2.35 -2.67 9.27
C ARG A 166 2.25 -1.76 10.50
N ILE A 167 1.08 -1.16 10.68
CA ILE A 167 0.77 -0.30 11.82
C ILE A 167 -0.16 -1.07 12.78
#